data_f58dd7d8d97157d960780742936f56fe
#
_entry.id   f58dd7d8d97157d960780742936f56fe
#
_cell.length_a   1.000
_cell.length_b   1.000
_cell.length_c   1.000
_cell.angle_alpha   90.00
_cell.angle_beta   90.00
_cell.angle_gamma   90.00
#
_symmetry.space_group_name_H-M   'P 1'
#
loop_
_entity.id
_entity.type
_entity.pdbx_description
1 polymer ?
#
loop_
_entity_poly.entity_id
_entity_poly.type
_entity_poly.pdbx_seq_one_letter_code
_entity_poly.pdbx_strand_id
1 'polypeptide(L)'
;TLVNSSGVQIPIFGLPGNPVSSLVSFELLARPALRTMMGCGAQAHRPEVLAISDDAVKRRPDGKVHFDRVHASWGSDGRVHVSRKSEQGSHQLATTAVANALMAVPDGNGLEAGDSVMVTFLGADAGPAAGQ
;
A
#
# COMPACT_ATOMS: atom_id res chain seq x y z
N THR A 1 -18.43 12.60 -10.57
CA THR A 1 -19.69 12.50 -9.81
C THR A 1 -20.83 12.62 -10.77
N LEU A 2 -21.80 11.74 -10.68
CA LEU A 2 -23.10 11.86 -11.35
C LEU A 2 -24.15 12.34 -10.35
N VAL A 3 -25.18 13.02 -10.85
CA VAL A 3 -26.36 13.41 -10.05
C VAL A 3 -27.54 12.60 -10.59
N ASN A 4 -28.23 11.87 -9.72
CA ASN A 4 -29.43 11.14 -10.12
C ASN A 4 -30.64 12.07 -10.27
N SER A 5 -31.76 11.56 -10.74
CA SER A 5 -33.02 12.32 -10.93
C SER A 5 -33.57 12.93 -9.64
N SER A 6 -33.15 12.45 -8.47
CA SER A 6 -33.54 12.96 -7.14
C SER A 6 -32.53 13.98 -6.57
N GLY A 7 -31.54 14.42 -7.35
CA GLY A 7 -30.51 15.35 -6.91
C GLY A 7 -29.42 14.76 -6.02
N VAL A 8 -29.40 13.45 -5.83
CA VAL A 8 -28.39 12.76 -5.03
C VAL A 8 -27.08 12.62 -5.83
N GLN A 9 -25.96 13.02 -5.23
CA GLN A 9 -24.65 12.87 -5.82
C GLN A 9 -24.16 11.42 -5.70
N ILE A 10 -23.79 10.82 -6.83
CA ILE A 10 -23.23 9.46 -6.90
C ILE A 10 -21.76 9.57 -7.28
N PRO A 11 -20.84 9.20 -6.40
CA PRO A 11 -19.43 9.18 -6.73
C PRO A 11 -19.12 8.07 -7.74
N ILE A 12 -18.22 8.37 -8.68
CA ILE A 12 -17.70 7.39 -9.64
C ILE A 12 -16.19 7.39 -9.53
N PHE A 13 -15.60 6.21 -9.38
CA PHE A 13 -14.17 6.00 -9.32
C PHE A 13 -13.70 5.32 -10.60
N GLY A 14 -12.99 6.08 -11.44
CA GLY A 14 -12.28 5.51 -12.59
C GLY A 14 -10.93 4.99 -12.14
N LEU A 15 -10.72 3.67 -12.22
CA LEU A 15 -9.45 3.05 -11.86
C LEU A 15 -8.61 2.75 -13.12
N PRO A 16 -7.25 2.75 -13.00
CA PRO A 16 -6.39 2.38 -14.12
C PRO A 16 -6.66 0.98 -14.64
N GLY A 17 -6.42 0.74 -15.94
CA GLY A 17 -6.60 -0.59 -16.54
C GLY A 17 -5.53 -1.60 -16.14
N ASN A 18 -4.35 -1.16 -15.68
CA ASN A 18 -3.33 -2.05 -15.14
C ASN A 18 -3.79 -2.62 -13.78
N PRO A 19 -3.82 -3.96 -13.59
CA PRO A 19 -4.37 -4.58 -12.37
C PRO A 19 -3.67 -4.14 -11.08
N VAL A 20 -2.34 -3.97 -11.10
CA VAL A 20 -1.58 -3.52 -9.92
C VAL A 20 -1.90 -2.07 -9.59
N SER A 21 -1.88 -1.18 -10.58
CA SER A 21 -2.23 0.23 -10.42
C SER A 21 -3.69 0.41 -9.98
N SER A 22 -4.59 -0.42 -10.49
CA SER A 22 -6.01 -0.43 -10.11
C SER A 22 -6.17 -0.78 -8.64
N LEU A 23 -5.48 -1.81 -8.15
CA LEU A 23 -5.52 -2.21 -6.74
C LEU A 23 -4.97 -1.11 -5.83
N VAL A 24 -3.83 -0.54 -6.16
CA VAL A 24 -3.22 0.54 -5.37
C VAL A 24 -4.15 1.76 -5.33
N SER A 25 -4.69 2.18 -6.47
CA SER A 25 -5.62 3.31 -6.55
C SER A 25 -6.91 3.04 -5.78
N PHE A 26 -7.43 1.80 -5.83
CA PHE A 26 -8.58 1.41 -5.01
C PHE A 26 -8.28 1.56 -3.52
N GLU A 27 -7.17 0.99 -3.04
CA GLU A 27 -6.82 0.99 -1.62
C GLU A 27 -6.56 2.40 -1.07
N LEU A 28 -5.93 3.27 -1.85
CA LEU A 28 -5.56 4.62 -1.42
C LEU A 28 -6.69 5.65 -1.57
N LEU A 29 -7.57 5.49 -2.54
CA LEU A 29 -8.55 6.52 -2.90
C LEU A 29 -10.00 6.04 -2.79
N ALA A 30 -10.38 4.98 -3.50
CA ALA A 30 -11.77 4.53 -3.56
C ALA A 30 -12.23 3.91 -2.23
N ARG A 31 -11.44 3.03 -1.64
CA ARG A 31 -11.78 2.36 -0.39
C ARG A 31 -12.00 3.34 0.77
N PRO A 32 -11.12 4.31 1.07
CA PRO A 32 -11.37 5.29 2.13
C PRO A 32 -12.64 6.10 1.90
N ALA A 33 -12.90 6.52 0.67
CA ALA A 33 -14.12 7.25 0.33
C ALA A 33 -15.38 6.40 0.57
N LEU A 34 -15.39 5.13 0.12
CA LEU A 34 -16.50 4.20 0.36
C LEU A 34 -16.73 3.96 1.85
N ARG A 35 -15.67 3.76 2.62
CA ARG A 35 -15.77 3.56 4.07
C ARG A 35 -16.27 4.81 4.79
N THR A 36 -15.86 6.00 4.35
CA THR A 36 -16.40 7.26 4.86
C THR A 36 -17.91 7.36 4.59
N MET A 37 -18.35 7.02 3.38
CA MET A 37 -19.76 6.99 3.03
C MET A 37 -20.56 5.96 3.86
N MET A 38 -19.94 4.87 4.26
CA MET A 38 -20.51 3.85 5.16
C MET A 38 -20.51 4.27 6.65
N GLY A 39 -20.01 5.47 6.97
CA GLY A 39 -19.96 5.96 8.35
C GLY A 39 -18.78 5.46 9.17
N CYS A 40 -17.76 4.88 8.55
CA CYS A 40 -16.61 4.32 9.28
C CYS A 40 -15.68 5.39 9.90
N GLY A 41 -15.84 6.68 9.59
CA GLY A 41 -15.11 7.78 10.23
C GLY A 41 -13.59 7.59 10.25
N ALA A 42 -12.99 7.61 11.45
CA ALA A 42 -11.54 7.45 11.63
C ALA A 42 -10.99 6.10 11.14
N GLN A 43 -11.83 5.09 10.97
CA GLN A 43 -11.45 3.78 10.44
C GLN A 43 -11.55 3.68 8.92
N ALA A 44 -11.79 4.79 8.22
CA ALA A 44 -11.87 4.80 6.76
C ALA A 44 -10.54 4.43 6.11
N HIS A 45 -9.43 4.90 6.66
CA HIS A 45 -8.09 4.59 6.20
C HIS A 45 -7.56 3.30 6.82
N ARG A 46 -6.62 2.68 6.11
CA ARG A 46 -5.87 1.55 6.64
C ARG A 46 -4.79 2.02 7.61
N PRO A 47 -4.39 1.17 8.56
CA PRO A 47 -3.28 1.49 9.46
C PRO A 47 -1.97 1.71 8.70
N GLU A 48 -1.23 2.71 9.14
CA GLU A 48 0.11 3.02 8.64
C GLU A 48 1.12 2.91 9.77
N VAL A 49 2.29 2.41 9.44
CA VAL A 49 3.42 2.31 10.39
C VAL A 49 4.72 2.71 9.72
N LEU A 50 5.66 3.15 10.54
CA LEU A 50 7.04 3.34 10.10
C LEU A 50 7.76 1.99 10.14
N ALA A 51 8.25 1.55 9.00
CA ALA A 51 8.95 0.29 8.81
C ALA A 51 10.40 0.53 8.36
N ILE A 52 11.22 -0.50 8.42
CA ILE A 52 12.58 -0.51 7.87
C ILE A 52 12.56 -1.20 6.52
N SER A 53 13.11 -0.57 5.49
CA SER A 53 13.28 -1.21 4.19
C SER A 53 14.51 -2.12 4.21
N ASP A 54 14.31 -3.40 3.96
CA ASP A 54 15.43 -4.36 3.86
C ASP A 54 16.13 -4.29 2.52
N ASP A 55 15.46 -3.74 1.52
CA ASP A 55 15.98 -3.60 0.15
C ASP A 55 16.26 -2.14 -0.18
N ALA A 56 17.30 -1.91 -0.96
CA ALA A 56 17.49 -0.63 -1.63
C ALA A 56 16.49 -0.48 -2.79
N VAL A 57 15.88 0.68 -2.89
CA VAL A 57 14.92 1.03 -3.95
C VAL A 57 15.47 2.21 -4.73
N LYS A 58 16.01 1.96 -5.91
CA LYS A 58 16.52 3.02 -6.78
C LYS A 58 15.39 3.61 -7.62
N ARG A 59 15.35 4.93 -7.70
CA ARG A 59 14.44 5.67 -8.58
C ARG A 59 15.07 7.00 -9.02
N ARG A 60 14.44 7.64 -9.99
CA ARG A 60 14.76 9.03 -10.36
C ARG A 60 13.67 9.95 -9.83
N PRO A 61 14.03 11.17 -9.39
CA PRO A 61 13.03 12.18 -9.00
C PRO A 61 12.06 12.47 -10.15
N ASP A 62 10.76 12.46 -9.85
CA ASP A 62 9.69 12.76 -10.82
C ASP A 62 8.55 13.57 -10.20
N GLY A 63 8.75 14.09 -8.99
CA GLY A 63 7.77 14.88 -8.23
C GLY A 63 6.63 14.05 -7.64
N LYS A 64 6.76 12.73 -7.55
CA LYS A 64 5.68 11.84 -7.11
C LYS A 64 6.12 10.95 -5.96
N VAL A 65 5.15 10.49 -5.17
CA VAL A 65 5.32 9.34 -4.26
C VAL A 65 4.98 8.08 -5.04
N HIS A 66 5.84 7.07 -4.98
CA HIS A 66 5.58 5.77 -5.57
C HIS A 66 5.11 4.80 -4.49
N PHE A 67 4.12 3.98 -4.82
CA PHE A 67 3.60 2.94 -3.93
C PHE A 67 3.99 1.57 -4.46
N ASP A 68 4.88 0.91 -3.73
CA ASP A 68 5.35 -0.43 -4.05
C ASP A 68 4.64 -1.47 -3.19
N ARG A 69 4.27 -2.59 -3.79
CA ARG A 69 3.73 -3.74 -3.07
C ARG A 69 4.88 -4.50 -2.43
N VAL A 70 4.78 -4.71 -1.12
CA VAL A 70 5.84 -5.31 -0.31
C VAL A 70 5.27 -6.35 0.63
N HIS A 71 6.13 -7.21 1.13
CA HIS A 71 5.86 -8.07 2.27
C HIS A 71 6.39 -7.40 3.54
N ALA A 72 5.50 -7.19 4.51
CA ALA A 72 5.83 -6.63 5.81
C ALA A 72 5.77 -7.73 6.87
N SER A 73 6.78 -7.78 7.74
CA SER A 73 6.87 -8.73 8.86
C SER A 73 7.58 -8.09 10.06
N TRP A 74 7.43 -8.71 11.23
CA TRP A 74 8.20 -8.33 12.41
C TRP A 74 9.64 -8.84 12.30
N GLY A 75 10.59 -7.93 12.46
CA GLY A 75 11.99 -8.29 12.61
C GLY A 75 12.32 -8.72 14.03
N SER A 76 13.47 -9.36 14.20
CA SER A 76 14.02 -9.77 15.51
C SER A 76 14.35 -8.57 16.43
N ASP A 77 14.48 -7.38 15.86
CA ASP A 77 14.72 -6.11 16.56
C ASP A 77 13.42 -5.48 17.12
N GLY A 78 12.26 -6.13 16.94
CA GLY A 78 10.95 -5.64 17.36
C GLY A 78 10.38 -4.53 16.48
N ARG A 79 10.93 -4.32 15.28
CA ARG A 79 10.46 -3.36 14.29
C ARG A 79 9.78 -4.07 13.13
N VAL A 80 8.94 -3.33 12.42
CA VAL A 80 8.39 -3.81 11.15
C VAL A 80 9.45 -3.65 10.07
N HIS A 81 9.70 -4.72 9.35
CA HIS A 81 10.58 -4.76 8.19
C HIS A 81 9.79 -5.03 6.93
N VAL A 82 10.20 -4.43 5.82
CA VAL A 82 9.56 -4.62 4.52
C VAL A 82 10.56 -5.03 3.46
N SER A 83 10.17 -6.01 2.65
CA SER A 83 10.96 -6.48 1.51
C SER A 83 10.11 -6.55 0.25
N ARG A 84 10.71 -6.18 -0.87
CA ARG A 84 10.14 -6.35 -2.22
C ARG A 84 10.25 -7.79 -2.71
N LYS A 85 11.17 -8.56 -2.14
CA LYS A 85 11.39 -9.96 -2.50
C LYS A 85 10.52 -10.85 -1.63
N SER A 86 9.71 -11.69 -2.26
CA SER A 86 9.19 -12.87 -1.58
C SER A 86 10.35 -13.83 -1.31
N GLU A 87 10.45 -14.38 -0.12
CA GLU A 87 11.50 -15.34 0.24
C GLU A 87 11.49 -16.63 -0.60
N GLN A 88 10.49 -16.80 -1.44
CA GLN A 88 10.39 -17.95 -2.36
C GLN A 88 10.54 -17.47 -3.79
N GLY A 89 11.72 -17.71 -4.33
CA GLY A 89 12.10 -17.34 -5.69
C GLY A 89 11.10 -17.82 -6.75
N SER A 90 11.08 -17.05 -7.80
CA SER A 90 10.47 -17.27 -9.10
C SER A 90 8.95 -17.04 -9.24
N HIS A 91 8.67 -16.15 -10.16
CA HIS A 91 7.42 -15.73 -10.80
C HIS A 91 6.72 -14.51 -10.18
N GLN A 92 6.69 -13.42 -10.95
CA GLN A 92 6.08 -12.13 -10.63
C GLN A 92 4.62 -12.21 -10.16
N LEU A 93 3.89 -13.26 -10.56
CA LEU A 93 2.52 -13.51 -10.12
C LEU A 93 2.45 -14.02 -8.66
N ALA A 94 3.42 -14.81 -8.21
CA ALA A 94 3.48 -15.29 -6.82
C ALA A 94 3.84 -14.17 -5.84
N THR A 95 4.72 -13.25 -6.24
CA THR A 95 5.08 -12.06 -5.43
C THR A 95 3.86 -11.15 -5.20
N THR A 96 2.96 -11.08 -6.17
CA THR A 96 1.71 -10.32 -6.06
C THR A 96 0.76 -10.91 -5.02
N ALA A 97 0.73 -12.23 -4.87
CA ALA A 97 -0.15 -12.93 -3.93
C ALA A 97 0.31 -12.84 -2.47
N VAL A 98 1.60 -12.54 -2.22
CA VAL A 98 2.19 -12.53 -0.86
C VAL A 98 2.33 -11.11 -0.30
N ALA A 99 2.16 -10.08 -1.12
CA ALA A 99 2.23 -8.69 -0.66
C ALA A 99 1.07 -8.39 0.31
N ASN A 100 1.39 -7.98 1.53
CA ASN A 100 0.43 -7.62 2.57
C ASN A 100 0.46 -6.13 2.92
N ALA A 101 1.29 -5.35 2.23
CA ALA A 101 1.46 -3.93 2.50
C ALA A 101 1.82 -3.13 1.24
N LEU A 102 1.59 -1.81 1.31
CA LEU A 102 2.06 -0.81 0.37
C LEU A 102 3.13 0.04 1.03
N MET A 103 4.30 0.11 0.43
CA MET A 103 5.40 0.97 0.86
C MET A 103 5.36 2.28 0.07
N ALA A 104 5.31 3.42 0.77
CA ALA A 104 5.31 4.74 0.16
C ALA A 104 6.75 5.24 -0.02
N VAL A 105 7.29 5.09 -1.22
CA VAL A 105 8.63 5.59 -1.57
C VAL A 105 8.53 7.07 -1.92
N PRO A 106 9.12 7.99 -1.11
CA PRO A 106 9.04 9.42 -1.37
C PRO A 106 9.77 9.81 -2.66
N ASP A 107 9.47 11.02 -3.14
CA ASP A 107 10.23 11.56 -4.26
C ASP A 107 11.71 11.73 -3.89
N GLY A 108 12.59 11.53 -4.87
CA GLY A 108 14.02 11.57 -4.69
C GLY A 108 14.75 10.44 -5.41
N ASN A 109 15.90 10.06 -4.88
CA ASN A 109 16.75 9.02 -5.48
C ASN A 109 16.40 7.60 -5.03
N GLY A 110 15.38 7.45 -4.19
CA GLY A 110 14.93 6.18 -3.64
C GLY A 110 15.29 5.99 -2.17
N LEU A 111 15.43 4.74 -1.77
CA LEU A 111 15.75 4.31 -0.41
C LEU A 111 17.01 3.43 -0.43
N GLU A 112 17.81 3.53 0.61
CA GLU A 112 18.87 2.56 0.89
C GLU A 112 18.33 1.46 1.83
N ALA A 113 18.97 0.30 1.84
CA ALA A 113 18.65 -0.73 2.82
C ALA A 113 18.91 -0.21 4.24
N GLY A 114 17.93 -0.38 5.12
CA GLY A 114 17.96 0.17 6.49
C GLY A 114 17.24 1.51 6.65
N ASP A 115 16.81 2.16 5.57
CA ASP A 115 16.04 3.39 5.65
C ASP A 115 14.64 3.16 6.22
N SER A 116 14.15 4.16 6.95
CA SER A 116 12.77 4.16 7.45
C SER A 116 11.81 4.60 6.36
N VAL A 117 10.67 3.92 6.24
CA VAL A 117 9.66 4.19 5.22
C VAL A 117 8.25 3.97 5.76
N MET A 118 7.29 4.77 5.32
CA MET A 118 5.89 4.58 5.67
C MET A 118 5.27 3.43 4.89
N VAL A 119 4.52 2.61 5.61
CA VAL A 119 3.90 1.39 5.07
C VAL A 119 2.43 1.32 5.49
N THR A 120 1.56 1.06 4.54
CA THR A 120 0.12 0.84 4.74
C THR A 120 -0.18 -0.65 4.64
N PHE A 121 -0.76 -1.24 5.67
CA PHE A 121 -1.17 -2.66 5.64
C PHE A 121 -2.43 -2.87 4.81
N LEU A 122 -2.49 -3.96 4.03
CA LEU A 122 -3.60 -4.27 3.13
C LEU A 122 -4.62 -5.26 3.72
N GLY A 123 -4.26 -6.00 4.76
CA GLY A 123 -5.12 -7.02 5.37
C GLY A 123 -6.18 -6.44 6.32
N ALA A 124 -7.20 -7.25 6.63
CA ALA A 124 -8.19 -6.95 7.66
C ALA A 124 -7.56 -7.05 9.08
N ASP A 125 -6.61 -7.95 9.25
CA ASP A 125 -5.82 -8.16 10.48
C ASP A 125 -4.53 -7.34 10.38
N ALA A 126 -4.70 -6.03 10.32
CA ALA A 126 -3.66 -5.06 10.01
C ALA A 126 -2.48 -5.12 11.00
N GLY A 127 -1.59 -6.03 10.73
CA GLY A 127 -0.32 -6.17 11.39
C GLY A 127 0.63 -6.93 10.47
N PRO A 128 1.93 -6.78 10.65
CA PRO A 128 2.90 -7.59 9.94
C PRO A 128 2.70 -9.05 10.32
N ALA A 129 2.89 -9.94 9.35
CA ALA A 129 2.87 -11.37 9.62
C ALA A 129 3.86 -11.68 10.76
N ALA A 130 3.44 -12.52 11.71
CA ALA A 130 4.36 -13.00 12.74
C ALA A 130 5.51 -13.71 12.02
N GLY A 131 6.73 -13.23 12.20
CA GLY A 131 7.93 -13.88 11.69
C GLY A 131 8.00 -15.30 12.29
N GLN A 132 8.09 -16.26 11.42
CA GLN A 132 8.41 -17.62 11.84
C GLN A 132 9.91 -17.81 11.82
#